data_2cbac8650943339d027e128713ca8f97
#
_entry.id   2cbac8650943339d027e128713ca8f97
#
_cell.length_a   1.000
_cell.length_b   1.000
_cell.length_c   1.000
_cell.angle_alpha   90.00
_cell.angle_beta   90.00
_cell.angle_gamma   90.00
#
_symmetry.space_group_name_H-M   'P 1'
#
loop_
_entity.id
_entity.type
_entity.pdbx_description
1 polymer ?
#
loop_
_entity_poly.entity_id
_entity_poly.type
_entity_poly.pdbx_seq_one_letter_code
_entity_poly.pdbx_strand_id
1 'polypeptide(L)'
;MEAENKDDLSKLEFNEYITNLVNDITSLHANKIDVNLILNQRDSSLNLKYIIPIGLILNELITNSIKHAFKKEGNKLITIQFQEIENGLTKLSYSDNGVWIEKQVDGFGTELLLVLSDQLDGKMSRKSSTTEIEFNFSEE
;
A
#
# COMPACT_ATOMS: atom_id res chain seq x y z
N MET A 1 -0.93 18.58 -25.06
CA MET A 1 -0.03 19.16 -24.07
C MET A 1 -0.69 19.35 -22.71
N GLU A 2 -1.83 20.00 -22.65
CA GLU A 2 -2.51 20.20 -21.38
C GLU A 2 -3.00 18.88 -20.77
N ALA A 3 -3.45 17.93 -21.60
CA ALA A 3 -3.89 16.64 -21.12
C ALA A 3 -2.73 15.84 -20.51
N GLU A 4 -1.56 15.90 -21.13
CA GLU A 4 -0.36 15.25 -20.60
C GLU A 4 0.07 15.89 -19.29
N ASN A 5 0.03 17.22 -19.21
CA ASN A 5 0.39 17.95 -18.00
C ASN A 5 -0.57 17.61 -16.85
N LYS A 6 -1.84 17.42 -17.16
CA LYS A 6 -2.84 17.07 -16.16
C LYS A 6 -2.62 15.66 -15.61
N ASP A 7 -2.33 14.71 -16.49
CA ASP A 7 -2.06 13.33 -16.08
C ASP A 7 -0.76 13.25 -15.27
N ASP A 8 0.28 13.96 -15.73
CA ASP A 8 1.55 13.99 -15.00
C ASP A 8 1.39 14.64 -13.64
N LEU A 9 0.60 15.71 -13.55
CA LEU A 9 0.34 16.38 -12.28
C LEU A 9 -0.43 15.48 -11.33
N SER A 10 -1.46 14.79 -11.84
CA SER A 10 -2.25 13.86 -11.03
C SER A 10 -1.38 12.72 -10.47
N LYS A 11 -0.48 12.20 -11.29
CA LYS A 11 0.46 11.16 -10.86
C LYS A 11 1.41 11.69 -9.80
N LEU A 12 1.94 12.89 -9.99
CA LEU A 12 2.84 13.53 -9.03
C LEU A 12 2.13 13.75 -7.69
N GLU A 13 0.90 14.23 -7.73
CA GLU A 13 0.10 14.46 -6.52
C GLU A 13 -0.23 13.16 -5.82
N PHE A 14 -0.55 12.10 -6.56
CA PHE A 14 -0.81 10.77 -6.00
C PHE A 14 0.44 10.25 -5.29
N ASN A 15 1.59 10.33 -5.97
CA ASN A 15 2.85 9.84 -5.40
C ASN A 15 3.23 10.61 -4.14
N GLU A 16 3.02 11.92 -4.13
CA GLU A 16 3.26 12.75 -2.97
C GLU A 16 2.32 12.38 -1.81
N TYR A 17 1.04 12.15 -2.12
CA TYR A 17 0.08 11.73 -1.13
C TYR A 17 0.51 10.42 -0.45
N ILE A 18 0.88 9.42 -1.26
CA ILE A 18 1.31 8.11 -0.74
C ILE A 18 2.58 8.26 0.11
N THR A 19 3.55 9.03 -0.38
CA THR A 19 4.80 9.26 0.34
C THR A 19 4.54 9.90 1.70
N ASN A 20 3.73 10.94 1.74
CA ASN A 20 3.40 11.64 2.97
C ASN A 20 2.62 10.75 3.94
N LEU A 21 1.66 10.01 3.43
CA LEU A 21 0.87 9.09 4.25
C LEU A 21 1.75 8.04 4.94
N VAL A 22 2.61 7.40 4.16
CA VAL A 22 3.50 6.35 4.69
C VAL A 22 4.45 6.94 5.73
N ASN A 23 5.02 8.10 5.45
CA ASN A 23 5.91 8.79 6.40
C ASN A 23 5.17 9.14 7.68
N ASP A 24 3.95 9.64 7.58
CA ASP A 24 3.16 10.01 8.75
C ASP A 24 2.87 8.79 9.62
N ILE A 25 2.46 7.68 9.02
CA ILE A 25 2.15 6.48 9.78
C ILE A 25 3.39 5.93 10.48
N THR A 26 4.51 5.85 9.77
CA THR A 26 5.74 5.27 10.34
C THR A 26 6.40 6.18 11.35
N SER A 27 6.26 7.50 11.21
CA SER A 27 6.87 8.45 12.14
C SER A 27 6.23 8.46 13.53
N LEU A 28 5.02 7.94 13.65
CA LEU A 28 4.34 7.82 14.94
C LEU A 28 4.92 6.70 15.80
N HIS A 29 5.74 5.83 15.20
CA HIS A 29 6.34 4.72 15.92
C HIS A 29 7.66 5.14 16.58
N ALA A 30 7.86 4.70 17.82
CA ALA A 30 9.03 5.10 18.61
C ALA A 30 10.35 4.63 18.04
N ASN A 31 10.37 3.48 17.38
CA ASN A 31 11.58 2.92 16.76
C ASN A 31 11.58 3.23 15.26
N LYS A 32 12.76 3.51 14.74
CA LYS A 32 12.90 3.84 13.34
C LYS A 32 12.49 2.68 12.44
N ILE A 33 11.66 2.97 11.45
CA ILE A 33 11.27 2.02 10.42
C ILE A 33 11.76 2.59 9.07
N ASP A 34 12.55 1.81 8.36
CA ASP A 34 12.97 2.17 7.02
C ASP A 34 11.90 1.73 6.02
N VAL A 35 11.56 2.61 5.10
CA VAL A 35 10.57 2.32 4.08
C VAL A 35 11.20 2.44 2.70
N ASN A 36 11.10 1.37 1.93
CA ASN A 36 11.45 1.37 0.52
C ASN A 36 10.17 1.54 -0.28
N LEU A 37 9.94 2.73 -0.80
CA LEU A 37 8.71 3.07 -1.51
C LEU A 37 9.01 3.22 -3.00
N ILE A 38 8.43 2.35 -3.81
CA ILE A 38 8.66 2.30 -5.25
C ILE A 38 7.34 2.59 -5.97
N LEU A 39 7.29 3.70 -6.70
CA LEU A 39 6.08 4.18 -7.36
C LEU A 39 6.30 4.17 -8.88
N ASN A 40 6.00 3.03 -9.50
CA ASN A 40 6.20 2.77 -10.94
C ASN A 40 4.89 2.52 -11.68
N GLN A 41 3.78 3.01 -11.18
CA GLN A 41 2.51 2.91 -11.88
C GLN A 41 2.43 3.96 -12.99
N ARG A 42 1.80 3.62 -14.11
CA ARG A 42 1.55 4.58 -15.19
C ARG A 42 0.34 5.44 -14.90
N ASP A 43 -0.71 4.79 -14.43
CA ASP A 43 -1.97 5.45 -14.12
C ASP A 43 -2.08 5.72 -12.64
N SER A 44 -2.81 6.78 -12.30
CA SER A 44 -3.09 7.14 -10.93
C SER A 44 -4.40 7.92 -10.87
N SER A 45 -4.97 8.00 -9.70
CA SER A 45 -6.18 8.78 -9.51
C SER A 45 -6.26 9.32 -8.10
N LEU A 46 -6.63 10.58 -7.98
CA LEU A 46 -6.93 11.21 -6.70
C LEU A 46 -8.41 11.10 -6.34
N ASN A 47 -9.18 10.36 -7.14
CA ASN A 47 -10.57 10.11 -6.84
C ASN A 47 -10.68 9.39 -5.48
N LEU A 48 -11.60 9.85 -4.65
CA LEU A 48 -11.80 9.29 -3.31
C LEU A 48 -12.12 7.80 -3.34
N LYS A 49 -12.69 7.32 -4.44
CA LYS A 49 -12.96 5.90 -4.65
C LYS A 49 -11.69 5.04 -4.49
N TYR A 50 -10.54 5.58 -4.87
CA TYR A 50 -9.24 4.89 -4.78
C TYR A 50 -8.44 5.33 -3.58
N ILE A 51 -8.42 6.63 -3.32
CA ILE A 51 -7.59 7.22 -2.26
C ILE A 51 -7.96 6.69 -0.89
N ILE A 52 -9.24 6.60 -0.58
CA ILE A 52 -9.69 6.14 0.73
C ILE A 52 -9.33 4.67 0.96
N PRO A 53 -9.69 3.74 0.06
CA PRO A 53 -9.31 2.34 0.30
C PRO A 53 -7.81 2.13 0.33
N ILE A 54 -7.05 2.77 -0.57
CA ILE A 54 -5.59 2.63 -0.60
C ILE A 54 -4.98 3.12 0.72
N GLY A 55 -5.41 4.27 1.20
CA GLY A 55 -4.92 4.82 2.46
C GLY A 55 -5.20 3.90 3.65
N LEU A 56 -6.40 3.36 3.71
CA LEU A 56 -6.78 2.45 4.79
C LEU A 56 -6.04 1.11 4.69
N ILE A 57 -5.81 0.61 3.48
CA ILE A 57 -5.02 -0.60 3.26
C ILE A 57 -3.60 -0.41 3.78
N LEU A 58 -2.94 0.69 3.39
CA LEU A 58 -1.58 0.96 3.83
C LEU A 58 -1.51 1.14 5.34
N ASN A 59 -2.47 1.84 5.92
CA ASN A 59 -2.52 2.01 7.36
C ASN A 59 -2.65 0.66 8.08
N GLU A 60 -3.52 -0.20 7.59
CA GLU A 60 -3.73 -1.52 8.20
C GLU A 60 -2.48 -2.39 8.07
N LEU A 61 -1.86 -2.42 6.89
CA LEU A 61 -0.66 -3.22 6.65
C LEU A 61 0.51 -2.76 7.52
N ILE A 62 0.77 -1.46 7.56
CA ILE A 62 1.88 -0.91 8.34
C ILE A 62 1.64 -1.13 9.83
N THR A 63 0.43 -0.86 10.29
CA THR A 63 0.07 -1.03 11.71
C THR A 63 0.23 -2.50 12.13
N ASN A 64 -0.17 -3.43 11.26
CA ASN A 64 -0.03 -4.86 11.55
C ASN A 64 1.43 -5.29 11.60
N SER A 65 2.29 -4.77 10.72
CA SER A 65 3.71 -5.04 10.78
C SER A 65 4.30 -4.58 12.12
N ILE A 66 3.92 -3.39 12.56
CA ILE A 66 4.40 -2.83 13.82
C ILE A 66 3.94 -3.66 15.01
N LYS A 67 2.67 -4.06 15.02
CA LYS A 67 2.09 -4.79 16.15
C LYS A 67 2.48 -6.26 16.20
N HIS A 68 2.63 -6.90 15.05
CA HIS A 68 2.66 -8.37 14.99
C HIS A 68 3.93 -8.95 14.37
N ALA A 69 4.66 -8.19 13.58
CA ALA A 69 5.78 -8.71 12.82
C ALA A 69 7.13 -8.27 13.34
N PHE A 70 7.25 -7.01 13.72
CA PHE A 70 8.53 -6.45 14.13
C PHE A 70 8.86 -6.77 15.59
N LYS A 71 10.10 -7.20 15.80
CA LYS A 71 10.65 -7.37 17.14
C LYS A 71 11.16 -6.01 17.64
N LYS A 72 11.31 -5.88 18.95
CA LYS A 72 11.80 -4.62 19.55
C LYS A 72 13.18 -4.24 19.06
N GLU A 73 14.02 -5.21 18.77
CA GLU A 73 15.39 -4.99 18.30
C GLU A 73 15.57 -5.42 16.87
N GLY A 74 16.53 -4.80 16.20
CA GLY A 74 16.87 -5.13 14.83
C GLY A 74 16.34 -4.10 13.84
N ASN A 75 16.77 -4.24 12.60
CA ASN A 75 16.35 -3.37 11.52
C ASN A 75 14.92 -3.68 11.11
N LYS A 76 14.10 -2.65 10.98
CA LYS A 76 12.72 -2.76 10.54
C LYS A 76 12.61 -2.16 9.15
N LEU A 77 12.21 -2.98 8.18
CA LEU A 77 12.10 -2.55 6.80
C LEU A 77 10.73 -2.92 6.24
N ILE A 78 10.08 -1.93 5.65
CA ILE A 78 8.84 -2.10 4.91
C ILE A 78 9.11 -1.77 3.46
N THR A 79 8.65 -2.61 2.54
CA THR A 79 8.73 -2.34 1.11
C THR A 79 7.33 -2.23 0.54
N ILE A 80 7.06 -1.11 -0.11
CA ILE A 80 5.77 -0.81 -0.74
C ILE A 80 6.02 -0.48 -2.19
N GLN A 81 5.33 -1.16 -3.10
CA GLN A 81 5.50 -0.92 -4.51
C GLN A 81 4.14 -0.81 -5.21
N PHE A 82 3.99 0.24 -6.02
CA PHE A 82 2.91 0.34 -6.99
C PHE A 82 3.54 0.16 -8.36
N GLN A 83 3.07 -0.82 -9.11
CA GLN A 83 3.65 -1.16 -10.40
C GLN A 83 2.57 -1.51 -11.40
N GLU A 84 2.69 -0.98 -12.62
CA GLU A 84 1.84 -1.44 -13.69
C GLU A 84 2.30 -2.82 -14.15
N ILE A 85 1.37 -3.76 -14.25
CA ILE A 85 1.66 -5.12 -14.70
C ILE A 85 1.43 -5.22 -16.20
N GLU A 86 0.24 -4.84 -16.65
CA GLU A 86 -0.13 -4.82 -18.07
C GLU A 86 -1.40 -4.00 -18.26
N ASN A 87 -1.48 -3.28 -19.36
CA ASN A 87 -2.71 -2.61 -19.82
C ASN A 87 -3.51 -1.89 -18.72
N GLY A 88 -2.85 -1.05 -17.93
CA GLY A 88 -3.51 -0.28 -16.89
C GLY A 88 -3.72 -1.02 -15.58
N LEU A 89 -3.46 -2.31 -15.54
CA LEU A 89 -3.57 -3.08 -14.32
C LEU A 89 -2.40 -2.74 -13.39
N THR A 90 -2.70 -2.24 -12.21
CA THR A 90 -1.70 -1.85 -11.23
C THR A 90 -1.66 -2.86 -10.10
N LYS A 91 -0.47 -3.21 -9.68
CA LYS A 91 -0.28 -4.07 -8.51
C LYS A 91 0.34 -3.26 -7.37
N LEU A 92 -0.37 -3.24 -6.25
CA LEU A 92 0.17 -2.76 -4.99
C LEU A 92 0.76 -3.95 -4.27
N SER A 93 2.05 -3.88 -3.97
CA SER A 93 2.75 -4.93 -3.21
C SER A 93 3.25 -4.34 -1.90
N TYR A 94 3.06 -5.08 -0.83
CA TYR A 94 3.53 -4.71 0.50
C TYR A 94 4.26 -5.89 1.12
N SER A 95 5.42 -5.64 1.69
CA SER A 95 6.14 -6.66 2.46
C SER A 95 6.93 -6.01 3.57
N ASP A 96 7.23 -6.79 4.60
CA ASP A 96 8.11 -6.37 5.67
C ASP A 96 9.14 -7.47 5.96
N ASN A 97 10.19 -7.11 6.70
CA ASN A 97 11.23 -8.05 7.09
C ASN A 97 11.01 -8.65 8.49
N GLY A 98 9.80 -8.51 9.02
CA GLY A 98 9.45 -9.05 10.32
C GLY A 98 9.18 -10.55 10.30
N VAL A 99 8.84 -11.07 11.45
CA VAL A 99 8.50 -12.48 11.61
C VAL A 99 7.00 -12.60 11.88
N TRP A 100 6.30 -13.27 10.99
CA TRP A 100 4.86 -13.47 11.11
C TRP A 100 4.55 -14.84 11.67
N ILE A 101 3.63 -14.86 12.64
CA ILE A 101 3.05 -16.08 13.15
C ILE A 101 1.79 -16.35 12.34
N GLU A 102 1.68 -17.54 11.79
CA GLU A 102 0.59 -17.91 10.87
C GLU A 102 -0.80 -17.56 11.40
N LYS A 103 -1.03 -17.73 12.67
CA LYS A 103 -2.32 -17.41 13.31
C LYS A 103 -2.69 -15.93 13.22
N GLN A 104 -1.69 -15.05 13.14
CA GLN A 104 -1.91 -13.61 13.09
C GLN A 104 -2.26 -13.15 11.69
N VAL A 105 -1.84 -13.90 10.68
CA VAL A 105 -2.11 -13.56 9.27
C VAL A 105 -3.59 -13.74 8.95
N ASP A 106 -4.26 -14.72 9.58
CA ASP A 106 -5.66 -15.05 9.33
C ASP A 106 -6.63 -14.34 10.28
N GLY A 107 -6.23 -13.23 10.87
CA GLY A 107 -7.07 -12.50 11.80
C GLY A 107 -7.99 -11.49 11.15
N PHE A 108 -8.61 -10.67 12.00
CA PHE A 108 -9.54 -9.60 11.59
C PHE A 108 -8.98 -8.67 10.53
N GLY A 109 -7.68 -8.38 10.59
CA GLY A 109 -7.03 -7.51 9.61
C GLY A 109 -7.13 -8.04 8.19
N THR A 110 -7.07 -9.36 8.00
CA THR A 110 -7.21 -9.96 6.67
C THR A 110 -8.60 -9.75 6.11
N GLU A 111 -9.64 -9.88 6.93
CA GLU A 111 -11.01 -9.63 6.51
C GLU A 111 -11.19 -8.17 6.09
N LEU A 112 -10.66 -7.24 6.87
CA LEU A 112 -10.71 -5.82 6.54
C LEU A 112 -10.02 -5.54 5.22
N LEU A 113 -8.84 -6.12 4.99
CA LEU A 113 -8.10 -5.95 3.75
C LEU A 113 -8.88 -6.47 2.55
N LEU A 114 -9.58 -7.59 2.70
CA LEU A 114 -10.43 -8.12 1.64
C LEU A 114 -11.55 -7.14 1.27
N VAL A 115 -12.22 -6.58 2.28
CA VAL A 115 -13.28 -5.59 2.05
C VAL A 115 -12.72 -4.36 1.32
N LEU A 116 -11.57 -3.87 1.77
CA LEU A 116 -10.95 -2.69 1.15
C LEU A 116 -10.49 -2.98 -0.28
N SER A 117 -9.95 -4.17 -0.51
CA SER A 117 -9.57 -4.61 -1.85
C SER A 117 -10.79 -4.65 -2.78
N ASP A 118 -11.93 -5.13 -2.28
CA ASP A 118 -13.17 -5.16 -3.06
C ASP A 118 -13.63 -3.75 -3.43
N GLN A 119 -13.39 -2.77 -2.58
CA GLN A 119 -13.73 -1.37 -2.88
C GLN A 119 -12.89 -0.83 -4.04
N LEU A 120 -11.74 -1.41 -4.29
CA LEU A 120 -10.89 -1.08 -5.44
C LEU A 120 -11.26 -1.91 -6.68
N ASP A 121 -12.25 -2.79 -6.57
CA ASP A 121 -12.51 -3.83 -7.56
C ASP A 121 -11.26 -4.65 -7.83
N GLY A 122 -10.48 -4.89 -6.78
CA GLY A 122 -9.19 -5.54 -6.87
C GLY A 122 -9.22 -6.99 -6.40
N LYS A 123 -8.11 -7.64 -6.66
CA LYS A 123 -7.87 -9.01 -6.20
C LYS A 123 -6.69 -9.02 -5.26
N MET A 124 -6.91 -9.50 -4.05
CA MET A 124 -5.88 -9.58 -3.03
C MET A 124 -5.32 -10.99 -2.90
N SER A 125 -4.00 -11.07 -2.79
CA SER A 125 -3.29 -12.28 -2.41
C SER A 125 -2.41 -11.95 -1.22
N ARG A 126 -2.48 -12.76 -0.18
CA ARG A 126 -1.70 -12.51 1.04
C ARG A 126 -1.05 -13.79 1.51
N LYS A 127 0.27 -13.72 1.73
CA LYS A 127 1.04 -14.87 2.19
C LYS A 127 2.14 -14.38 3.12
N SER A 128 2.08 -14.78 4.38
CA SER A 128 3.04 -14.40 5.40
C SER A 128 3.24 -12.87 5.46
N SER A 129 4.45 -12.41 5.18
CA SER A 129 4.80 -10.99 5.26
C SER A 129 4.50 -10.21 3.98
N THR A 130 3.90 -10.85 2.96
CA THR A 130 3.67 -10.23 1.66
C THR A 130 2.19 -10.16 1.33
N THR A 131 1.73 -8.99 0.92
CA THR A 131 0.36 -8.75 0.46
C THR A 131 0.41 -8.09 -0.90
N GLU A 132 -0.36 -8.61 -1.85
CA GLU A 132 -0.46 -8.04 -3.20
C GLU A 132 -1.91 -7.81 -3.55
N ILE A 133 -2.19 -6.65 -4.14
CA ILE A 133 -3.53 -6.28 -4.61
C ILE A 133 -3.41 -5.78 -6.03
N GLU A 134 -4.15 -6.40 -6.96
CA GLU A 134 -4.19 -5.98 -8.35
C GLU A 134 -5.50 -5.27 -8.61
N PHE A 135 -5.42 -4.08 -9.18
CA PHE A 135 -6.59 -3.25 -9.46
C PHE A 135 -6.31 -2.29 -10.61
N ASN A 136 -7.35 -1.72 -11.18
CA ASN A 136 -7.24 -0.72 -12.23
C ASN A 136 -7.72 0.63 -11.72
N PHE A 137 -6.97 1.68 -12.03
CA PHE A 137 -7.49 3.04 -11.89
C PHE A 137 -8.47 3.30 -13.04
N SER A 138 -9.60 3.89 -12.73
CA SER A 138 -10.60 4.26 -13.71
C SER A 138 -10.97 5.71 -13.49
N GLU A 139 -11.31 6.42 -14.57
CA GLU A 139 -11.64 7.83 -14.49
C GLU A 139 -13.07 8.11 -14.01
N GLU A 140 -13.87 7.09 -13.89
CA GLU A 140 -15.26 7.29 -13.44
C GLU A 140 -15.38 7.60 -11.97
#